data_99626f6b475f53196e291d0fee9feeb4
#
_entry.id   99626f6b475f53196e291d0fee9feeb4
#
_cell.length_a   1.000
_cell.length_b   1.000
_cell.length_c   1.000
_cell.angle_alpha   90.00
_cell.angle_beta   90.00
_cell.angle_gamma   90.00
#
_symmetry.space_group_name_H-M   'P 1'
#
loop_
_entity.id
_entity.type
_entity.pdbx_description
1 polymer ?
#
loop_
_entity_poly.entity_id
_entity_poly.type
_entity_poly.pdbx_seq_one_letter_code
_entity_poly.pdbx_strand_id
1 'polypeptide(L)'
;MNNSVTQICQVLRRLLEQHCLLTVQIGSAPECFTSAILEVVRDGEFLVLDELTPHAGHLRLRDDRQIQVRGILDGLEVRFASKVAQISAKNELPYYKVPFPIRIDYPQRREVHRIPAPLHTGFPVSLLMADERIVSGELRDISPAGLGLRVRTRTIDIKADRNTIAICHVSLQPPSEFVADIQICHIDPPVRGGLPRLGARFIGLQPGQTRRVEQLCAEFAREQRRER
;
A
#
# COMPACT_ATOMS: atom_id res chain seq x y z
N MET A 1 -11.32 -12.82 -12.54
CA MET A 1 -10.82 -12.33 -13.83
C MET A 1 -9.36 -12.73 -13.94
N ASN A 2 -8.94 -13.34 -15.06
CA ASN A 2 -7.51 -13.62 -15.30
C ASN A 2 -6.84 -12.33 -15.76
N ASN A 3 -5.67 -12.04 -15.20
CA ASN A 3 -4.87 -10.91 -15.66
C ASN A 3 -4.26 -11.25 -17.04
N SER A 4 -4.14 -10.27 -17.92
CA SER A 4 -3.36 -10.48 -19.16
C SER A 4 -1.87 -10.64 -18.85
N VAL A 5 -1.12 -11.36 -19.68
CA VAL A 5 0.34 -11.50 -19.55
C VAL A 5 1.03 -10.13 -19.43
N THR A 6 0.53 -9.14 -20.17
CA THR A 6 1.03 -7.77 -20.12
C THR A 6 0.85 -7.14 -18.74
N GLN A 7 -0.33 -7.32 -18.11
CA GLN A 7 -0.59 -6.81 -16.75
C GLN A 7 0.28 -7.51 -15.70
N ILE A 8 0.42 -8.83 -15.82
CA ILE A 8 1.30 -9.62 -14.94
C ILE A 8 2.74 -9.12 -15.05
N CYS A 9 3.25 -9.00 -16.26
CA CYS A 9 4.61 -8.50 -16.52
C CYS A 9 4.83 -7.08 -15.96
N GLN A 10 3.86 -6.18 -16.11
CA GLN A 10 3.94 -4.82 -15.55
C GLN A 10 4.06 -4.81 -14.03
N VAL A 11 3.24 -5.61 -13.33
CA VAL A 11 3.30 -5.70 -11.85
C VAL A 11 4.63 -6.29 -11.40
N LEU A 12 5.09 -7.38 -12.03
CA LEU A 12 6.36 -8.02 -11.70
C LEU A 12 7.56 -7.11 -11.94
N ARG A 13 7.58 -6.35 -13.06
CA ARG A 13 8.64 -5.35 -13.33
C ARG A 13 8.66 -4.24 -12.29
N ARG A 14 7.51 -3.74 -11.86
CA ARG A 14 7.46 -2.73 -10.80
C ARG A 14 7.98 -3.25 -9.46
N LEU A 15 7.70 -4.51 -9.11
CA LEU A 15 8.29 -5.14 -7.92
C LEU A 15 9.82 -5.22 -8.02
N LEU A 16 10.35 -5.55 -9.21
CA LEU A 16 11.79 -5.55 -9.50
C LEU A 16 12.39 -4.14 -9.38
N GLU A 17 11.84 -3.14 -10.09
CA GLU A 17 12.34 -1.76 -10.13
C GLU A 17 12.33 -1.06 -8.77
N GLN A 18 11.37 -1.39 -7.92
CA GLN A 18 11.29 -0.87 -6.56
C GLN A 18 12.06 -1.72 -5.54
N HIS A 19 12.79 -2.76 -5.98
CA HIS A 19 13.54 -3.68 -5.12
C HIS A 19 12.70 -4.23 -3.96
N CYS A 20 11.44 -4.58 -4.24
CA CYS A 20 10.53 -5.05 -3.21
C CYS A 20 10.96 -6.39 -2.65
N LEU A 21 11.11 -6.50 -1.33
CA LEU A 21 11.29 -7.78 -0.67
C LEU A 21 10.00 -8.59 -0.77
N LEU A 22 10.17 -9.87 -1.08
CA LEU A 22 9.09 -10.85 -1.21
C LEU A 22 9.11 -11.82 -0.06
N THR A 23 7.93 -12.17 0.42
CA THR A 23 7.71 -13.29 1.33
C THR A 23 7.27 -14.49 0.51
N VAL A 24 8.01 -15.58 0.58
CA VAL A 24 7.77 -16.82 -0.17
C VAL A 24 7.41 -17.92 0.82
N GLN A 25 6.24 -18.52 0.62
CA GLN A 25 5.79 -19.73 1.34
C GLN A 25 5.86 -20.91 0.38
N ILE A 26 6.35 -22.04 0.85
CA ILE A 26 6.52 -23.25 0.04
C ILE A 26 5.47 -24.28 0.43
N GLY A 27 4.70 -24.74 -0.56
CA GLY A 27 3.61 -25.68 -0.35
C GLY A 27 2.57 -25.20 0.63
N SER A 28 2.12 -26.06 1.51
CA SER A 28 1.15 -25.76 2.57
C SER A 28 1.78 -25.44 3.94
N ALA A 29 3.11 -25.47 4.02
CA ALA A 29 3.80 -25.23 5.28
C ALA A 29 3.69 -23.75 5.74
N PRO A 30 3.58 -23.48 7.03
CA PRO A 30 3.38 -22.12 7.54
C PRO A 30 4.64 -21.26 7.49
N GLU A 31 5.81 -21.87 7.29
CA GLU A 31 7.08 -21.14 7.29
C GLU A 31 7.21 -20.29 6.04
N CYS A 32 7.72 -19.07 6.25
CA CYS A 32 7.95 -18.09 5.20
C CYS A 32 9.42 -17.76 5.07
N PHE A 33 9.84 -17.51 3.84
CA PHE A 33 11.20 -17.17 3.46
C PHE A 33 11.20 -15.81 2.77
N THR A 34 12.33 -15.11 2.81
CA THR A 34 12.49 -13.84 2.10
C THR A 34 13.28 -14.07 0.81
N SER A 35 12.89 -13.37 -0.25
CA SER A 35 13.56 -13.34 -1.55
C SER A 35 13.31 -11.99 -2.23
N ALA A 36 13.86 -11.80 -3.44
CA ALA A 36 13.60 -10.67 -4.32
C ALA A 36 13.50 -11.13 -5.77
N ILE A 37 12.93 -10.30 -6.65
CA ILE A 37 13.00 -10.54 -8.09
C ILE A 37 14.35 -10.03 -8.59
N LEU A 38 15.08 -10.86 -9.32
CA LEU A 38 16.33 -10.50 -10.00
C LEU A 38 16.09 -10.10 -11.46
N GLU A 39 15.12 -10.74 -12.11
CA GLU A 39 14.84 -10.54 -13.52
C GLU A 39 13.37 -10.83 -13.86
N VAL A 40 12.82 -10.13 -14.86
CA VAL A 40 11.49 -10.39 -15.43
C VAL A 40 11.61 -10.46 -16.95
N VAL A 41 11.41 -11.66 -17.50
CA VAL A 41 11.54 -11.94 -18.95
C VAL A 41 10.16 -12.11 -19.55
N ARG A 42 9.74 -11.10 -20.33
CA ARG A 42 8.39 -11.07 -20.92
C ARG A 42 8.19 -12.15 -21.99
N ASP A 43 9.11 -12.27 -22.92
CA ASP A 43 8.97 -13.17 -24.08
C ASP A 43 9.06 -14.65 -23.69
N GLY A 44 9.71 -14.95 -22.56
CA GLY A 44 9.77 -16.28 -21.99
C GLY A 44 8.73 -16.53 -20.91
N GLU A 45 7.91 -15.55 -20.57
CA GLU A 45 6.90 -15.60 -19.52
C GLU A 45 7.41 -16.17 -18.19
N PHE A 46 8.59 -15.73 -17.75
CA PHE A 46 9.16 -16.14 -16.47
C PHE A 46 9.82 -14.98 -15.71
N LEU A 47 9.99 -15.17 -14.43
CA LEU A 47 10.80 -14.34 -13.54
C LEU A 47 11.89 -15.18 -12.91
N VAL A 48 12.94 -14.51 -12.44
CA VAL A 48 14.01 -15.10 -11.65
C VAL A 48 13.93 -14.55 -10.24
N LEU A 49 13.79 -15.44 -9.26
CA LEU A 49 13.88 -15.11 -7.84
C LEU A 49 15.30 -15.35 -7.34
N ASP A 50 15.72 -14.50 -6.45
CA ASP A 50 16.96 -14.64 -5.67
C ASP A 50 16.87 -15.80 -4.69
N GLU A 51 17.96 -16.07 -3.98
CA GLU A 51 18.00 -17.09 -2.92
C GLU A 51 16.89 -16.88 -1.88
N LEU A 52 16.47 -17.96 -1.26
CA LEU A 52 15.54 -17.94 -0.14
C LEU A 52 16.29 -17.83 1.18
N THR A 53 15.98 -16.77 1.91
CA THR A 53 16.54 -16.55 3.25
C THR A 53 15.48 -16.82 4.32
N PRO A 54 15.76 -17.66 5.34
CA PRO A 54 16.99 -18.44 5.56
C PRO A 54 17.16 -19.62 4.56
N HIS A 55 18.38 -20.13 4.45
CA HIS A 55 18.77 -21.19 3.50
C HIS A 55 17.93 -22.48 3.56
N ALA A 56 17.27 -22.73 4.69
CA ALA A 56 16.29 -23.80 4.82
C ALA A 56 15.22 -23.80 3.73
N GLY A 57 14.87 -22.61 3.19
CA GLY A 57 13.95 -22.46 2.07
C GLY A 57 14.47 -23.12 0.79
N HIS A 58 15.76 -23.00 0.49
CA HIS A 58 16.37 -23.69 -0.65
C HIS A 58 16.24 -25.20 -0.55
N LEU A 59 16.53 -25.77 0.61
CA LEU A 59 16.41 -27.22 0.83
C LEU A 59 14.98 -27.68 0.63
N ARG A 60 14.02 -26.94 1.16
CA ARG A 60 12.59 -27.26 1.03
C ARG A 60 12.07 -27.18 -0.41
N LEU A 61 12.56 -26.23 -1.23
CA LEU A 61 12.21 -26.13 -2.65
C LEU A 61 12.65 -27.35 -3.48
N ARG A 62 13.60 -28.16 -3.00
CA ARG A 62 13.99 -29.41 -3.67
C ARG A 62 12.90 -30.46 -3.56
N ASP A 63 12.13 -30.43 -2.46
CA ASP A 63 11.07 -31.41 -2.18
C ASP A 63 9.72 -30.93 -2.70
N ASP A 64 9.38 -29.65 -2.50
CA ASP A 64 8.15 -29.06 -2.98
C ASP A 64 8.44 -27.73 -3.70
N ARG A 65 8.09 -27.69 -4.98
CA ARG A 65 8.32 -26.53 -5.86
C ARG A 65 7.15 -25.56 -5.96
N GLN A 66 6.04 -25.84 -5.29
CA GLN A 66 4.89 -24.93 -5.24
C GLN A 66 5.22 -23.76 -4.32
N ILE A 67 5.01 -22.55 -4.81
CA ILE A 67 5.27 -21.33 -4.04
C ILE A 67 4.07 -20.41 -4.05
N GLN A 68 3.83 -19.78 -2.91
CA GLN A 68 2.96 -18.63 -2.76
C GLN A 68 3.83 -17.42 -2.41
N VAL A 69 3.71 -16.37 -3.18
CA VAL A 69 4.55 -15.18 -3.07
C VAL A 69 3.69 -13.99 -2.67
N ARG A 70 4.19 -13.20 -1.71
CA ARG A 70 3.60 -11.93 -1.27
C ARG A 70 4.66 -10.84 -1.31
N GLY A 71 4.26 -9.66 -1.73
CA GLY A 71 5.10 -8.46 -1.70
C GLY A 71 4.25 -7.23 -1.45
N ILE A 72 4.90 -6.11 -1.17
CA ILE A 72 4.22 -4.81 -1.03
C ILE A 72 4.69 -3.91 -2.17
N LEU A 73 3.77 -3.49 -3.01
CA LEU A 73 3.98 -2.56 -4.11
C LEU A 73 3.07 -1.33 -3.92
N ASP A 74 3.65 -0.14 -3.83
CA ASP A 74 2.94 1.12 -3.55
C ASP A 74 2.02 1.05 -2.33
N GLY A 75 2.44 0.34 -1.29
CA GLY A 75 1.67 0.15 -0.07
C GLY A 75 0.49 -0.79 -0.20
N LEU A 76 0.38 -1.53 -1.31
CA LEU A 76 -0.63 -2.56 -1.54
C LEU A 76 0.03 -3.94 -1.57
N GLU A 77 -0.63 -4.92 -0.99
CA GLU A 77 -0.16 -6.31 -1.05
C GLU A 77 -0.39 -6.89 -2.44
N VAL A 78 0.67 -7.43 -3.01
CA VAL A 78 0.67 -8.25 -4.23
C VAL A 78 0.77 -9.70 -3.80
N ARG A 79 -0.09 -10.56 -4.34
CA ARG A 79 -0.04 -12.01 -4.07
C ARG A 79 -0.12 -12.78 -5.38
N PHE A 80 0.66 -13.84 -5.47
CA PHE A 80 0.53 -14.81 -6.56
C PHE A 80 1.04 -16.18 -6.15
N ALA A 81 0.61 -17.19 -6.87
CA ALA A 81 1.12 -18.55 -6.75
C ALA A 81 1.74 -18.99 -8.07
N SER A 82 2.80 -19.75 -8.00
CA SER A 82 3.46 -20.39 -9.14
C SER A 82 4.21 -21.63 -8.71
N LYS A 83 4.92 -22.26 -9.66
CA LYS A 83 5.77 -23.43 -9.41
C LYS A 83 7.18 -23.15 -9.92
N VAL A 84 8.20 -23.36 -9.09
CA VAL A 84 9.60 -23.24 -9.51
C VAL A 84 9.91 -24.26 -10.59
N ALA A 85 10.22 -23.78 -11.80
CA ALA A 85 10.55 -24.62 -12.95
C ALA A 85 11.98 -25.13 -12.87
N GLN A 86 12.93 -24.26 -12.50
CA GLN A 86 14.35 -24.57 -12.46
C GLN A 86 15.02 -23.95 -11.24
N ILE A 87 15.90 -24.73 -10.62
CA ILE A 87 16.82 -24.28 -9.56
C ILE A 87 18.20 -24.26 -10.18
N SER A 88 18.90 -23.15 -10.09
CA SER A 88 20.25 -22.93 -10.61
C SER A 88 21.11 -22.23 -9.57
N ALA A 89 22.40 -22.15 -9.77
CA ALA A 89 23.31 -21.40 -8.91
C ALA A 89 24.30 -20.59 -9.73
N LYS A 90 24.68 -19.42 -9.22
CA LYS A 90 25.76 -18.60 -9.73
C LYS A 90 26.65 -18.19 -8.57
N ASN A 91 27.96 -18.49 -8.65
CA ASN A 91 28.90 -18.24 -7.56
C ASN A 91 28.42 -18.87 -6.22
N GLU A 92 27.93 -20.10 -6.27
CA GLU A 92 27.36 -20.85 -5.14
C GLU A 92 26.04 -20.30 -4.57
N LEU A 93 25.54 -19.17 -5.03
CA LEU A 93 24.25 -18.59 -4.62
C LEU A 93 23.13 -19.17 -5.50
N PRO A 94 22.12 -19.81 -4.90
CA PRO A 94 21.01 -20.38 -5.64
C PRO A 94 20.06 -19.27 -6.14
N TYR A 95 19.48 -19.47 -7.32
CA TYR A 95 18.41 -18.66 -7.86
C TYR A 95 17.35 -19.55 -8.51
N TYR A 96 16.15 -19.02 -8.67
CA TYR A 96 15.00 -19.82 -9.08
C TYR A 96 14.30 -19.21 -10.28
N LYS A 97 14.19 -20.01 -11.37
CA LYS A 97 13.38 -19.67 -12.53
C LYS A 97 11.93 -20.08 -12.27
N VAL A 98 11.03 -19.11 -12.34
CA VAL A 98 9.62 -19.26 -11.99
C VAL A 98 8.77 -18.75 -13.18
N PRO A 99 7.92 -19.60 -13.79
CA PRO A 99 6.96 -19.16 -14.80
C PRO A 99 6.04 -18.03 -14.26
N PHE A 100 5.56 -17.18 -15.15
CA PHE A 100 4.56 -16.21 -14.74
C PHE A 100 3.35 -16.90 -14.11
N PRO A 101 2.79 -16.34 -13.04
CA PRO A 101 1.58 -16.87 -12.45
C PRO A 101 0.40 -16.70 -13.40
N ILE A 102 -0.57 -17.60 -13.33
CA ILE A 102 -1.82 -17.49 -14.08
C ILE A 102 -2.61 -16.26 -13.66
N ARG A 103 -2.44 -15.86 -12.37
CA ARG A 103 -3.13 -14.73 -11.76
C ARG A 103 -2.24 -14.03 -10.75
N ILE A 104 -2.29 -12.71 -10.77
CA ILE A 104 -1.76 -11.85 -9.70
C ILE A 104 -2.93 -11.16 -9.01
N ASP A 105 -3.04 -11.36 -7.70
CA ASP A 105 -3.91 -10.57 -6.86
C ASP A 105 -3.15 -9.29 -6.47
N TYR A 106 -3.43 -8.24 -7.20
CA TYR A 106 -2.98 -6.88 -6.93
C TYR A 106 -4.20 -5.97 -6.97
N PRO A 107 -4.90 -5.86 -5.84
CA PRO A 107 -6.10 -5.04 -5.79
C PRO A 107 -5.73 -3.57 -5.93
N GLN A 108 -5.71 -3.07 -7.16
CA GLN A 108 -5.68 -1.64 -7.45
C GLN A 108 -7.02 -1.04 -6.94
N ARG A 109 -7.16 -0.96 -5.60
CA ARG A 109 -8.36 -0.37 -4.96
C ARG A 109 -8.36 1.16 -5.03
N ARG A 110 -7.22 1.75 -5.40
CA ARG A 110 -7.07 3.20 -5.47
C ARG A 110 -7.15 3.64 -6.92
N GLU A 111 -8.25 4.25 -7.28
CA GLU A 111 -8.44 4.89 -8.60
C GLU A 111 -7.59 6.17 -8.70
N VAL A 112 -7.26 6.77 -7.54
CA VAL A 112 -6.55 8.05 -7.48
C VAL A 112 -5.32 7.92 -6.58
N HIS A 113 -4.20 8.47 -7.06
CA HIS A 113 -2.95 8.54 -6.31
C HIS A 113 -3.12 9.40 -5.05
N ARG A 114 -2.57 8.93 -3.92
CA ARG A 114 -2.53 9.67 -2.66
C ARG A 114 -1.19 10.35 -2.50
N ILE A 115 -1.22 11.61 -2.16
CA ILE A 115 -0.04 12.45 -2.00
C ILE A 115 0.20 12.61 -0.50
N PRO A 116 1.36 12.19 0.02
CA PRO A 116 1.71 12.41 1.41
C PRO A 116 1.70 13.89 1.76
N ALA A 117 1.18 14.23 2.94
CA ALA A 117 1.31 15.56 3.48
C ALA A 117 2.78 15.83 3.86
N PRO A 118 3.29 17.05 3.67
CA PRO A 118 4.65 17.42 4.07
C PRO A 118 4.91 17.17 5.55
N LEU A 119 6.06 16.58 5.87
CA LEU A 119 6.40 16.14 7.24
C LEU A 119 6.63 17.30 8.21
N HIS A 120 7.06 18.45 7.70
CA HIS A 120 7.52 19.58 8.52
C HIS A 120 6.41 20.48 9.02
N THR A 121 5.23 20.45 8.38
CA THR A 121 4.16 21.44 8.65
C THR A 121 3.11 20.94 9.61
N GLY A 122 2.94 19.62 9.76
CA GLY A 122 1.90 19.03 10.60
C GLY A 122 0.55 19.74 10.37
N PHE A 123 -0.35 19.16 9.57
CA PHE A 123 -1.67 19.75 9.33
C PHE A 123 -2.67 19.19 10.34
N PRO A 124 -3.04 19.96 11.39
CA PRO A 124 -4.02 19.52 12.36
C PRO A 124 -5.37 19.26 11.69
N VAL A 125 -6.02 18.20 12.11
CA VAL A 125 -7.36 17.84 11.65
C VAL A 125 -8.26 17.58 12.85
N SER A 126 -9.48 18.12 12.78
CA SER A 126 -10.55 17.83 13.71
C SER A 126 -11.71 17.18 12.97
N LEU A 127 -12.21 16.07 13.48
CA LEU A 127 -13.41 15.40 12.98
C LEU A 127 -14.53 15.59 13.99
N LEU A 128 -15.62 16.25 13.59
CA LEU A 128 -16.85 16.26 14.35
C LEU A 128 -17.69 15.07 13.94
N MET A 129 -17.82 14.11 14.83
CA MET A 129 -18.57 12.88 14.63
C MET A 129 -20.07 13.12 14.80
N ALA A 130 -20.91 12.22 14.30
CA ALA A 130 -22.37 12.31 14.38
C ALA A 130 -22.89 12.30 15.83
N ASP A 131 -22.14 11.76 16.78
CA ASP A 131 -22.44 11.75 18.22
C ASP A 131 -21.77 12.93 18.98
N GLU A 132 -21.44 13.99 18.28
CA GLU A 132 -20.82 15.23 18.80
C GLU A 132 -19.40 15.07 19.37
N ARG A 133 -18.81 13.86 19.34
CA ARG A 133 -17.41 13.67 19.72
C ARG A 133 -16.50 14.38 18.73
N ILE A 134 -15.43 14.98 19.25
CA ILE A 134 -14.36 15.56 18.45
C ILE A 134 -13.15 14.60 18.48
N VAL A 135 -12.74 14.16 17.30
CA VAL A 135 -11.56 13.31 17.10
C VAL A 135 -10.46 14.16 16.49
N SER A 136 -9.38 14.40 17.22
CA SER A 136 -8.25 15.19 16.74
C SER A 136 -7.18 14.30 16.12
N GLY A 137 -6.52 14.82 15.10
CA GLY A 137 -5.48 14.11 14.39
C GLY A 137 -4.60 15.02 13.53
N GLU A 138 -3.84 14.40 12.64
CA GLU A 138 -2.99 15.06 11.65
C GLU A 138 -3.23 14.45 10.28
N LEU A 139 -3.23 15.29 9.26
CA LEU A 139 -3.28 14.85 7.87
C LEU A 139 -2.00 14.09 7.52
N ARG A 140 -2.15 12.89 6.99
CA ARG A 140 -1.04 12.03 6.55
C ARG A 140 -0.89 12.03 5.04
N ASP A 141 -2.00 11.91 4.34
CA ASP A 141 -2.06 11.89 2.89
C ASP A 141 -3.41 12.43 2.40
N ILE A 142 -3.44 12.97 1.19
CA ILE A 142 -4.64 13.46 0.53
C ILE A 142 -4.68 13.01 -0.93
N SER A 143 -5.88 12.90 -1.47
CA SER A 143 -6.16 12.67 -2.88
C SER A 143 -7.48 13.37 -3.26
N PRO A 144 -7.82 13.57 -4.54
CA PRO A 144 -9.11 14.10 -4.94
C PRO A 144 -10.32 13.32 -4.39
N ALA A 145 -10.16 12.05 -4.06
CA ALA A 145 -11.25 11.19 -3.58
C ALA A 145 -11.33 11.10 -2.04
N GLY A 146 -10.32 11.55 -1.28
CA GLY A 146 -10.32 11.40 0.17
C GLY A 146 -8.97 11.67 0.83
N LEU A 147 -8.88 11.38 2.12
CA LEU A 147 -7.72 11.68 2.95
C LEU A 147 -7.38 10.54 3.92
N GLY A 148 -6.11 10.52 4.34
CA GLY A 148 -5.61 9.66 5.39
C GLY A 148 -5.15 10.49 6.60
N LEU A 149 -5.49 10.05 7.81
CA LEU A 149 -5.18 10.72 9.06
C LEU A 149 -4.36 9.83 9.99
N ARG A 150 -3.58 10.45 10.88
CA ARG A 150 -3.11 9.89 12.13
C ARG A 150 -3.95 10.47 13.25
N VAL A 151 -4.63 9.63 14.00
CA VAL A 151 -5.57 10.06 15.04
C VAL A 151 -4.84 10.15 16.37
N ARG A 152 -4.86 11.31 17.03
CA ARG A 152 -4.17 11.54 18.31
C ARG A 152 -4.93 11.03 19.52
N THR A 153 -6.23 10.84 19.41
CA THR A 153 -7.09 10.43 20.52
C THR A 153 -7.36 8.93 20.51
N ARG A 154 -7.38 8.32 21.68
CA ARG A 154 -7.79 6.92 21.87
C ARG A 154 -9.31 6.73 21.82
N THR A 155 -10.08 7.80 21.60
CA THR A 155 -11.54 7.82 21.61
C THR A 155 -12.18 7.30 20.32
N ILE A 156 -11.39 6.89 19.33
CA ILE A 156 -11.92 6.30 18.11
C ILE A 156 -12.15 4.79 18.29
N ASP A 157 -13.36 4.35 18.03
CA ASP A 157 -13.70 2.92 18.04
C ASP A 157 -13.56 2.34 16.64
N ILE A 158 -12.67 1.35 16.48
CA ILE A 158 -12.34 0.75 15.18
C ILE A 158 -13.55 0.10 14.52
N LYS A 159 -14.49 -0.43 15.30
CA LYS A 159 -15.67 -1.11 14.78
C LYS A 159 -16.87 -0.16 14.64
N ALA A 160 -17.14 0.63 15.67
CA ALA A 160 -18.31 1.51 15.72
C ALA A 160 -18.18 2.72 14.77
N ASP A 161 -16.99 3.31 14.67
CA ASP A 161 -16.78 4.52 13.87
C ASP A 161 -16.53 4.21 12.38
N ARG A 162 -16.38 2.95 12.00
CA ARG A 162 -16.24 2.56 10.59
C ARG A 162 -17.56 2.78 9.84
N ASN A 163 -17.48 3.35 8.64
CA ASN A 163 -18.59 3.74 7.77
C ASN A 163 -19.44 4.91 8.31
N THR A 164 -19.06 5.55 9.40
CA THR A 164 -19.73 6.75 9.88
C THR A 164 -19.35 7.98 9.04
N ILE A 165 -20.24 8.97 9.05
CA ILE A 165 -20.02 10.26 8.43
C ILE A 165 -19.53 11.23 9.52
N ALA A 166 -18.56 12.07 9.18
CA ALA A 166 -18.03 13.11 10.05
C ALA A 166 -17.77 14.39 9.24
N ILE A 167 -17.83 15.54 9.90
CA ILE A 167 -17.35 16.80 9.34
C ILE A 167 -15.87 16.89 9.62
N CYS A 168 -15.07 16.97 8.56
CA CYS A 168 -13.61 17.07 8.63
C CYS A 168 -13.19 18.52 8.45
N HIS A 169 -12.50 19.05 9.45
CA HIS A 169 -11.88 20.36 9.42
C HIS A 169 -10.35 20.18 9.39
N VAL A 170 -9.72 20.62 8.31
CA VAL A 170 -8.25 20.61 8.14
C VAL A 170 -7.73 22.02 8.31
N SER A 171 -6.92 22.25 9.33
CA SER A 171 -6.24 23.52 9.54
C SER A 171 -5.00 23.57 8.64
N LEU A 172 -5.03 24.48 7.69
CA LEU A 172 -3.91 24.80 6.81
C LEU A 172 -3.16 26.01 7.39
N GLN A 173 -2.08 26.46 6.74
CA GLN A 173 -1.42 27.69 7.18
C GLN A 173 -2.42 28.87 7.11
N PRO A 174 -2.50 29.68 8.20
CA PRO A 174 -3.46 30.80 8.23
C PRO A 174 -3.32 31.75 7.03
N PRO A 175 -4.43 32.24 6.46
CA PRO A 175 -5.82 32.11 6.92
C PRO A 175 -6.63 30.97 6.29
N SER A 176 -5.99 29.92 5.81
CA SER A 176 -6.64 28.89 5.01
C SER A 176 -7.14 27.73 5.85
N GLU A 177 -8.39 27.38 5.66
CA GLU A 177 -9.04 26.21 6.24
C GLU A 177 -9.73 25.42 5.14
N PHE A 178 -9.88 24.12 5.38
CA PHE A 178 -10.64 23.26 4.49
C PHE A 178 -11.63 22.43 5.32
N VAL A 179 -12.90 22.54 4.98
CA VAL A 179 -13.97 21.78 5.64
C VAL A 179 -14.71 20.96 4.61
N ALA A 180 -14.94 19.67 4.91
CA ALA A 180 -15.71 18.79 4.05
C ALA A 180 -16.36 17.65 4.85
N ASP A 181 -17.46 17.15 4.34
CA ASP A 181 -18.04 15.91 4.82
C ASP A 181 -17.22 14.73 4.32
N ILE A 182 -16.94 13.80 5.23
CA ILE A 182 -16.20 12.60 4.94
C ILE A 182 -16.93 11.36 5.44
N GLN A 183 -16.71 10.24 4.76
CA GLN A 183 -17.08 8.93 5.28
C GLN A 183 -15.81 8.18 5.69
N ILE A 184 -15.77 7.72 6.92
CA ILE A 184 -14.68 6.89 7.43
C ILE A 184 -14.76 5.50 6.79
N CYS A 185 -13.75 5.15 5.96
CA CYS A 185 -13.74 3.89 5.23
C CYS A 185 -13.05 2.76 5.98
N HIS A 186 -11.96 3.09 6.69
CA HIS A 186 -11.24 2.12 7.52
C HIS A 186 -10.47 2.81 8.63
N ILE A 187 -10.23 2.05 9.68
CA ILE A 187 -9.41 2.46 10.83
C ILE A 187 -8.45 1.31 11.11
N ASP A 188 -7.16 1.60 11.01
CA ASP A 188 -6.11 0.65 11.34
C ASP A 188 -5.68 0.85 12.80
N PRO A 189 -5.55 -0.22 13.58
CA PRO A 189 -5.07 -0.12 14.94
C PRO A 189 -3.61 0.39 14.97
N PRO A 190 -3.17 0.96 16.10
CA PRO A 190 -1.79 1.40 16.24
C PRO A 190 -0.82 0.23 16.15
N VAL A 191 0.25 0.39 15.39
CA VAL A 191 1.35 -0.57 15.31
C VAL A 191 2.44 -0.17 16.29
N ARG A 192 2.85 -1.09 17.18
CA ARG A 192 3.96 -0.91 18.15
C ARG A 192 3.92 0.41 18.93
N GLY A 193 2.77 0.74 19.52
CA GLY A 193 2.64 1.96 20.35
C GLY A 193 2.46 3.26 19.54
N GLY A 194 2.35 3.19 18.23
CA GLY A 194 2.03 4.34 17.37
C GLY A 194 0.58 4.82 17.50
N LEU A 195 0.19 5.76 16.66
CA LEU A 195 -1.17 6.28 16.59
C LEU A 195 -2.04 5.48 15.61
N PRO A 196 -3.35 5.32 15.86
CA PRO A 196 -4.29 4.76 14.89
C PRO A 196 -4.26 5.55 13.58
N ARG A 197 -4.50 4.82 12.48
CA ARG A 197 -4.61 5.43 11.14
C ARG A 197 -6.04 5.33 10.67
N LEU A 198 -6.56 6.43 10.14
CA LEU A 198 -7.90 6.52 9.61
C LEU A 198 -7.81 6.87 8.12
N GLY A 199 -8.58 6.18 7.29
CA GLY A 199 -8.77 6.51 5.89
C GLY A 199 -10.22 6.87 5.64
N ALA A 200 -10.47 8.01 4.99
CA ALA A 200 -11.80 8.50 4.69
C ALA A 200 -11.91 8.94 3.24
N ARG A 201 -13.12 8.89 2.70
CA ARG A 201 -13.47 9.45 1.40
C ARG A 201 -14.30 10.72 1.58
N PHE A 202 -14.16 11.67 0.69
CA PHE A 202 -15.01 12.85 0.65
C PHE A 202 -16.43 12.50 0.19
N ILE A 203 -17.42 13.22 0.71
CA ILE A 203 -18.82 13.07 0.34
C ILE A 203 -19.32 14.44 -0.13
N GLY A 204 -19.98 14.45 -1.29
CA GLY A 204 -20.73 15.63 -1.76
C GLY A 204 -19.92 16.92 -1.87
N LEU A 205 -18.62 16.85 -2.23
CA LEU A 205 -17.80 18.05 -2.38
C LEU A 205 -18.45 19.06 -3.33
N GLN A 206 -18.58 20.29 -2.86
CA GLN A 206 -18.99 21.42 -3.69
C GLN A 206 -17.85 21.81 -4.65
N PRO A 207 -18.14 22.46 -5.80
CA PRO A 207 -17.11 22.82 -6.78
C PRO A 207 -15.94 23.62 -6.21
N GLY A 208 -16.19 24.51 -5.24
CA GLY A 208 -15.13 25.25 -4.53
C GLY A 208 -14.23 24.36 -3.68
N GLN A 209 -14.83 23.39 -2.97
CA GLN A 209 -14.09 22.39 -2.16
C GLN A 209 -13.28 21.46 -3.06
N THR A 210 -13.83 21.00 -4.17
CA THR A 210 -13.12 20.17 -5.15
C THR A 210 -11.86 20.86 -5.66
N ARG A 211 -11.99 22.13 -6.10
CA ARG A 211 -10.84 22.93 -6.55
C ARG A 211 -9.79 23.10 -5.45
N ARG A 212 -10.23 23.29 -4.20
CA ARG A 212 -9.32 23.44 -3.07
C ARG A 212 -8.54 22.15 -2.79
N VAL A 213 -9.20 21.00 -2.84
CA VAL A 213 -8.54 19.67 -2.71
C VAL A 213 -7.52 19.46 -3.81
N GLU A 214 -7.86 19.76 -5.07
CA GLU A 214 -6.95 19.64 -6.21
C GLU A 214 -5.72 20.57 -6.06
N GLN A 215 -5.92 21.80 -5.58
CA GLN A 215 -4.83 22.73 -5.28
C GLN A 215 -3.90 22.17 -4.19
N LEU A 216 -4.45 21.68 -3.08
CA LEU A 216 -3.67 21.05 -2.01
C LEU A 216 -2.88 19.85 -2.51
N CYS A 217 -3.49 19.01 -3.32
CA CYS A 217 -2.81 17.89 -3.96
C CYS A 217 -1.62 18.36 -4.81
N ALA A 218 -1.82 19.43 -5.60
CA ALA A 218 -0.75 19.99 -6.43
C ALA A 218 0.35 20.66 -5.59
N GLU A 219 0.00 21.36 -4.52
CA GLU A 219 0.95 21.99 -3.58
C GLU A 219 1.83 20.93 -2.92
N PHE A 220 1.24 19.89 -2.33
CA PHE A 220 1.97 18.80 -1.68
C PHE A 220 2.85 18.01 -2.64
N ALA A 221 2.37 17.75 -3.87
CA ALA A 221 3.17 17.09 -4.90
C ALA A 221 4.40 17.91 -5.32
N ARG A 222 4.31 19.24 -5.34
CA ARG A 222 5.46 20.12 -5.62
C ARG A 222 6.46 20.11 -4.49
N GLU A 223 6.00 20.14 -3.25
CA GLU A 223 6.85 20.15 -2.05
C GLU A 223 7.63 18.84 -1.94
N GLN A 224 6.99 17.71 -2.18
CA GLN A 224 7.61 16.39 -2.20
C GLN A 224 8.71 16.24 -3.27
N ARG A 225 8.60 16.97 -4.41
CA ARG A 225 9.65 16.99 -5.45
C ARG A 225 10.86 17.83 -5.07
N ARG A 226 10.70 18.80 -4.15
CA ARG A 226 11.79 19.65 -3.67
C ARG A 226 12.61 18.99 -2.56
N GLU A 227 12.00 17.99 -1.88
CA GLU A 227 12.65 17.23 -0.80
C GLU A 227 13.43 15.99 -1.29
N ARG A 228 13.32 15.66 -2.58
CA ARG A 228 14.08 14.57 -3.25
C ARG A 228 15.32 15.10 -3.94
#